data_bfa9380c040add69ed18cf118a49c506
#
_entry.id   bfa9380c040add69ed18cf118a49c506
#
_cell.length_a   1.000
_cell.length_b   1.000
_cell.length_c   1.000
_cell.angle_alpha   90.00
_cell.angle_beta   90.00
_cell.angle_gamma   90.00
#
_symmetry.space_group_name_H-M   'P 1'
#
loop_
_entity.id
_entity.type
_entity.pdbx_description
1 polymer ?
#
loop_
_entity_poly.entity_id
_entity_poly.type
_entity_poly.pdbx_seq_one_letter_code
_entity_poly.pdbx_strand_id
1 'polypeptide(L)'
;MCWKNSCLDRSQVSFNFLFTLIMLDYQKDFISYALDCGVLKFGEFLLKSGRTSPYFFNTGLFNTGAQLGKLGHFYAQALLQSGIKPDILYGPAYKGIPLVSATSIAYAQITGEDIPFAFNRKEVKDHGEGGSLVGAPLQGKVVILDDVITAGTSVRESVDIIRNAGATPAGVLIALDRQEKGQNNNSAIQEVQDQFNMPVIAIITLANIIDYLTADASDQLNAIKDYQRLYGI
;
A
#
# COMPACT_ATOMS: atom_id res chain seq x y z
N MET A 1 -9.32 29.69 61.64
CA MET A 1 -10.37 29.66 60.59
C MET A 1 -9.82 28.99 59.35
N CYS A 2 -10.32 27.78 59.09
CA CYS A 2 -9.78 26.85 58.08
C CYS A 2 -10.63 26.97 56.82
N TRP A 3 -10.05 27.33 55.69
CA TRP A 3 -10.72 27.24 54.38
C TRP A 3 -10.24 25.98 53.66
N LYS A 4 -11.16 25.04 53.50
CA LYS A 4 -10.99 23.84 52.69
C LYS A 4 -11.14 24.22 51.21
N ASN A 5 -10.06 24.04 50.43
CA ASN A 5 -10.14 24.03 48.97
C ASN A 5 -10.53 22.65 48.51
N SER A 6 -11.70 22.55 47.91
CA SER A 6 -12.20 21.37 47.21
C SER A 6 -11.43 21.15 45.91
N CYS A 7 -10.74 20.02 45.80
CA CYS A 7 -10.23 19.49 44.57
C CYS A 7 -11.39 19.18 43.64
N LEU A 8 -11.50 19.88 42.53
CA LEU A 8 -12.33 19.50 41.41
C LEU A 8 -11.58 18.42 40.63
N ASP A 9 -12.14 17.23 40.73
CA ASP A 9 -11.80 16.05 39.94
C ASP A 9 -11.97 16.38 38.46
N ARG A 10 -10.84 16.44 37.73
CA ARG A 10 -10.85 16.45 36.27
C ARG A 10 -10.96 15.02 35.77
N SER A 11 -12.15 14.45 35.90
CA SER A 11 -12.50 13.21 35.23
C SER A 11 -12.30 13.36 33.74
N GLN A 12 -11.46 12.51 33.25
CA GLN A 12 -11.07 12.27 31.89
C GLN A 12 -12.28 12.28 30.93
N VAL A 13 -12.38 13.32 30.15
CA VAL A 13 -13.20 13.29 28.93
C VAL A 13 -12.42 12.41 27.93
N SER A 14 -12.73 11.13 27.93
CA SER A 14 -12.33 10.23 26.84
C SER A 14 -13.00 10.73 25.57
N PHE A 15 -12.28 11.51 24.79
CA PHE A 15 -12.63 11.76 23.40
C PHE A 15 -12.40 10.45 22.63
N ASN A 16 -13.40 9.58 22.68
CA ASN A 16 -13.56 8.56 21.66
C ASN A 16 -13.89 9.26 20.34
N PHE A 17 -12.87 9.71 19.64
CA PHE A 17 -12.96 10.05 18.23
C PHE A 17 -13.24 8.73 17.51
N LEU A 18 -14.52 8.43 17.28
CA LEU A 18 -14.95 7.56 16.19
C LEU A 18 -14.56 8.29 14.89
N PHE A 19 -13.30 8.14 14.49
CA PHE A 19 -12.94 8.34 13.10
C PHE A 19 -13.62 7.20 12.32
N THR A 20 -14.86 7.42 11.91
CA THR A 20 -15.34 6.76 10.69
C THR A 20 -14.33 7.17 9.64
N LEU A 21 -13.48 6.25 9.22
CA LEU A 21 -12.50 6.48 8.14
C LEU A 21 -13.31 6.80 6.88
N ILE A 22 -13.60 8.09 6.68
CA ILE A 22 -14.27 8.55 5.46
C ILE A 22 -13.29 8.26 4.33
N MET A 23 -13.71 7.41 3.39
CA MET A 23 -12.93 7.11 2.19
C MET A 23 -12.61 8.40 1.44
N LEU A 24 -11.35 8.64 1.16
CA LEU A 24 -10.88 9.84 0.45
C LEU A 24 -11.29 9.78 -1.03
N ASP A 25 -11.43 10.94 -1.67
CA ASP A 25 -11.89 11.01 -3.05
C ASP A 25 -10.98 10.26 -4.01
N TYR A 26 -9.65 10.36 -3.86
CA TYR A 26 -8.71 9.61 -4.70
C TYR A 26 -8.84 8.08 -4.56
N GLN A 27 -9.29 7.59 -3.40
CA GLN A 27 -9.54 6.16 -3.17
C GLN A 27 -10.77 5.69 -3.92
N LYS A 28 -11.83 6.50 -3.94
CA LYS A 28 -13.04 6.25 -4.75
C LYS A 28 -12.70 6.23 -6.23
N ASP A 29 -11.94 7.24 -6.68
CA ASP A 29 -11.49 7.36 -8.06
C ASP A 29 -10.62 6.17 -8.47
N PHE A 30 -9.75 5.67 -7.56
CA PHE A 30 -8.95 4.49 -7.83
C PHE A 30 -9.81 3.21 -7.97
N ILE A 31 -10.81 3.02 -7.10
CA ILE A 31 -11.72 1.86 -7.20
C ILE A 31 -12.49 1.91 -8.53
N SER A 32 -13.10 3.05 -8.87
CA SER A 32 -13.81 3.23 -10.14
C SER A 32 -12.90 2.95 -11.33
N TYR A 33 -11.69 3.51 -11.33
CA TYR A 33 -10.73 3.32 -12.39
C TYR A 33 -10.23 1.88 -12.52
N ALA A 34 -10.03 1.19 -11.39
CA ALA A 34 -9.66 -0.22 -11.38
C ALA A 34 -10.76 -1.12 -11.94
N LEU A 35 -12.05 -0.77 -11.71
CA LEU A 35 -13.21 -1.43 -12.31
C LEU A 35 -13.25 -1.20 -13.82
N ASP A 36 -13.14 0.04 -14.27
CA ASP A 36 -13.16 0.42 -15.69
C ASP A 36 -12.06 -0.26 -16.50
N CYS A 37 -10.87 -0.40 -15.91
CA CYS A 37 -9.74 -1.10 -16.53
C CYS A 37 -9.79 -2.63 -16.39
N GLY A 38 -10.79 -3.17 -15.68
CA GLY A 38 -10.90 -4.60 -15.39
C GLY A 38 -9.78 -5.15 -14.49
N VAL A 39 -9.10 -4.26 -13.76
CA VAL A 39 -8.08 -4.60 -12.74
C VAL A 39 -8.73 -5.14 -11.48
N LEU A 40 -9.83 -4.53 -11.06
CA LEU A 40 -10.74 -5.03 -10.03
C LEU A 40 -11.97 -5.64 -10.72
N LYS A 41 -12.30 -6.87 -10.37
CA LYS A 41 -13.48 -7.58 -10.89
C LYS A 41 -14.20 -8.28 -9.76
N PHE A 42 -15.52 -8.33 -9.84
CA PHE A 42 -16.35 -9.12 -8.95
C PHE A 42 -16.81 -10.41 -9.63
N GLY A 43 -16.94 -11.49 -8.86
CA GLY A 43 -17.30 -12.83 -9.34
C GLY A 43 -16.67 -13.89 -8.45
N GLU A 44 -16.64 -15.14 -8.91
CA GLU A 44 -15.99 -16.23 -8.18
C GLU A 44 -14.60 -16.51 -8.76
N PHE A 45 -13.57 -16.34 -7.93
CA PHE A 45 -12.18 -16.52 -8.34
C PHE A 45 -11.44 -17.46 -7.38
N LEU A 46 -10.93 -18.56 -7.89
CA LEU A 46 -10.08 -19.46 -7.11
C LEU A 46 -8.67 -18.85 -6.99
N LEU A 47 -8.29 -18.51 -5.76
CA LEU A 47 -6.97 -17.97 -5.46
C LEU A 47 -5.92 -19.09 -5.34
N LYS A 48 -4.63 -18.74 -5.43
CA LYS A 48 -3.51 -19.69 -5.23
C LYS A 48 -3.50 -20.35 -3.84
N SER A 49 -4.14 -19.71 -2.86
CA SER A 49 -4.34 -20.26 -1.51
C SER A 49 -5.40 -21.36 -1.43
N GLY A 50 -6.12 -21.64 -2.53
CA GLY A 50 -7.28 -22.54 -2.56
C GLY A 50 -8.59 -21.91 -2.11
N ARG A 51 -8.60 -20.64 -1.69
CA ARG A 51 -9.80 -19.90 -1.30
C ARG A 51 -10.56 -19.43 -2.54
N THR A 52 -11.89 -19.49 -2.51
CA THR A 52 -12.74 -18.82 -3.51
C THR A 52 -13.01 -17.40 -3.03
N SER A 53 -12.53 -16.41 -3.81
CA SER A 53 -12.71 -15.00 -3.52
C SER A 53 -13.83 -14.40 -4.37
N PRO A 54 -14.71 -13.54 -3.82
CA PRO A 54 -15.76 -12.86 -4.57
C PRO A 54 -15.23 -11.70 -5.41
N TYR A 55 -13.95 -11.43 -5.38
CA TYR A 55 -13.29 -10.41 -6.19
C TYR A 55 -11.88 -10.83 -6.58
N PHE A 56 -11.43 -10.27 -7.69
CA PHE A 56 -10.06 -10.43 -8.20
C PHE A 56 -9.45 -9.07 -8.46
N PHE A 57 -8.18 -8.92 -8.09
CA PHE A 57 -7.42 -7.70 -8.30
C PHE A 57 -6.07 -8.02 -8.92
N ASN A 58 -5.76 -7.40 -10.07
CA ASN A 58 -4.52 -7.63 -10.80
C ASN A 58 -4.00 -6.34 -11.44
N THR A 59 -3.02 -5.70 -10.82
CA THR A 59 -2.38 -4.48 -11.31
C THR A 59 -1.67 -4.64 -12.65
N GLY A 60 -1.31 -5.89 -13.03
CA GLY A 60 -0.71 -6.17 -14.33
C GLY A 60 -1.61 -5.86 -15.54
N LEU A 61 -2.90 -5.59 -15.31
CA LEU A 61 -3.84 -5.16 -16.34
C LEU A 61 -3.77 -3.65 -16.61
N PHE A 62 -3.08 -2.86 -15.80
CA PHE A 62 -2.67 -1.50 -16.15
C PHE A 62 -1.49 -1.55 -17.12
N ASN A 63 -1.75 -1.88 -18.39
CA ASN A 63 -0.75 -2.28 -19.37
C ASN A 63 -0.57 -1.27 -20.51
N THR A 64 -1.13 -0.08 -20.40
CA THR A 64 -0.90 1.05 -21.32
C THR A 64 -0.22 2.21 -20.60
N GLY A 65 0.44 3.09 -21.36
CA GLY A 65 1.11 4.26 -20.79
C GLY A 65 0.16 5.17 -19.99
N ALA A 66 -1.05 5.40 -20.51
CA ALA A 66 -2.06 6.21 -19.82
C ALA A 66 -2.51 5.55 -18.50
N GLN A 67 -2.73 4.23 -18.52
CA GLN A 67 -3.13 3.48 -17.33
C GLN A 67 -2.03 3.45 -16.27
N LEU A 68 -0.79 3.21 -16.68
CA LEU A 68 0.34 3.21 -15.78
C LEU A 68 0.61 4.60 -15.19
N GLY A 69 0.52 5.65 -16.00
CA GLY A 69 0.65 7.04 -15.53
C GLY A 69 -0.41 7.40 -14.48
N LYS A 70 -1.68 7.01 -14.72
CA LYS A 70 -2.76 7.21 -13.76
C LYS A 70 -2.54 6.40 -12.47
N LEU A 71 -2.05 5.16 -12.57
CA LEU A 71 -1.67 4.36 -11.42
C LEU A 71 -0.57 5.03 -10.59
N GLY A 72 0.49 5.52 -11.25
CA GLY A 72 1.56 6.27 -10.57
C GLY A 72 1.03 7.50 -9.83
N HIS A 73 0.03 8.18 -10.39
CA HIS A 73 -0.63 9.31 -9.72
C HIS A 73 -1.34 8.89 -8.42
N PHE A 74 -2.05 7.75 -8.41
CA PHE A 74 -2.68 7.24 -7.19
C PHE A 74 -1.65 6.81 -6.13
N TYR A 75 -0.54 6.20 -6.54
CA TYR A 75 0.56 5.90 -5.62
C TYR A 75 1.16 7.17 -5.02
N ALA A 76 1.40 8.20 -5.83
CA ALA A 76 1.93 9.48 -5.35
C ALA A 76 0.96 10.16 -4.36
N GLN A 77 -0.36 10.13 -4.65
CA GLN A 77 -1.37 10.66 -3.72
C GLN A 77 -1.38 9.89 -2.39
N ALA A 78 -1.33 8.56 -2.41
CA ALA A 78 -1.28 7.75 -1.19
C ALA A 78 0.00 8.02 -0.38
N LEU A 79 1.15 8.19 -1.06
CA LEU A 79 2.39 8.57 -0.41
C LEU A 79 2.29 9.93 0.29
N LEU A 80 1.75 10.93 -0.38
CA LEU A 80 1.55 12.28 0.18
C LEU A 80 0.60 12.25 1.39
N GLN A 81 -0.50 11.50 1.29
CA GLN A 81 -1.47 11.35 2.39
C GLN A 81 -0.89 10.61 3.60
N SER A 82 0.07 9.71 3.40
CA SER A 82 0.73 8.98 4.49
C SER A 82 1.57 9.86 5.41
N GLY A 83 1.95 11.05 4.95
CA GLY A 83 2.87 11.93 5.67
C GLY A 83 4.33 11.47 5.70
N ILE A 84 4.65 10.31 5.09
CA ILE A 84 6.03 9.85 4.96
C ILE A 84 6.75 10.73 3.94
N LYS A 85 7.93 11.19 4.33
CA LYS A 85 8.83 11.95 3.45
C LYS A 85 10.03 11.07 3.11
N PRO A 86 10.02 10.35 1.98
CA PRO A 86 11.15 9.57 1.55
C PRO A 86 12.24 10.44 0.93
N ASP A 87 13.48 9.99 1.06
CA ASP A 87 14.61 10.55 0.31
C ASP A 87 14.74 9.88 -1.06
N ILE A 88 14.22 8.65 -1.21
CA ILE A 88 14.24 7.87 -2.45
C ILE A 88 13.11 6.84 -2.47
N LEU A 89 12.61 6.54 -3.67
CA LEU A 89 11.66 5.45 -3.91
C LEU A 89 12.38 4.20 -4.44
N TYR A 90 11.92 3.02 -4.04
CA TYR A 90 12.50 1.76 -4.47
C TYR A 90 11.42 0.79 -4.98
N GLY A 91 11.62 0.24 -6.17
CA GLY A 91 10.71 -0.72 -6.81
C GLY A 91 11.37 -2.09 -7.00
N PRO A 92 10.96 -3.15 -6.29
CA PRO A 92 11.52 -4.48 -6.49
C PRO A 92 11.16 -5.06 -7.86
N ALA A 93 12.12 -5.74 -8.49
CA ALA A 93 11.90 -6.39 -9.78
C ALA A 93 10.90 -7.54 -9.65
N TYR A 94 9.93 -7.66 -10.58
CA TYR A 94 9.83 -6.90 -11.82
C TYR A 94 8.70 -5.86 -11.79
N LYS A 95 7.62 -6.10 -11.03
CA LYS A 95 6.43 -5.23 -11.01
C LYS A 95 6.70 -3.86 -10.39
N GLY A 96 7.58 -3.80 -9.39
CA GLY A 96 7.98 -2.54 -8.76
C GLY A 96 8.69 -1.57 -9.72
N ILE A 97 9.35 -2.06 -10.77
CA ILE A 97 10.08 -1.21 -11.73
C ILE A 97 9.15 -0.18 -12.40
N PRO A 98 8.10 -0.57 -13.12
CA PRO A 98 7.18 0.41 -13.71
C PRO A 98 6.45 1.22 -12.65
N LEU A 99 6.13 0.65 -11.49
CA LEU A 99 5.45 1.36 -10.41
C LEU A 99 6.30 2.50 -9.85
N VAL A 100 7.56 2.23 -9.50
CA VAL A 100 8.44 3.25 -8.94
C VAL A 100 8.70 4.37 -9.95
N SER A 101 8.90 4.04 -11.22
CA SER A 101 9.13 5.02 -12.28
C SER A 101 7.91 5.92 -12.50
N ALA A 102 6.71 5.32 -12.62
CA ALA A 102 5.48 6.08 -12.80
C ALA A 102 5.15 6.95 -11.58
N THR A 103 5.39 6.43 -10.37
CA THR A 103 5.14 7.17 -9.13
C THR A 103 6.09 8.34 -8.96
N SER A 104 7.38 8.17 -9.26
CA SER A 104 8.37 9.26 -9.21
C SER A 104 8.00 10.40 -10.17
N ILE A 105 7.59 10.09 -11.40
CA ILE A 105 7.11 11.08 -12.37
C ILE A 105 5.86 11.79 -11.84
N ALA A 106 4.87 11.05 -11.35
CA ALA A 106 3.64 11.62 -10.84
C ALA A 106 3.86 12.47 -9.58
N TYR A 107 4.76 12.06 -8.70
CA TYR A 107 5.13 12.83 -7.51
C TYR A 107 5.70 14.19 -7.90
N ALA A 108 6.65 14.24 -8.84
CA ALA A 108 7.21 15.48 -9.33
C ALA A 108 6.15 16.37 -9.99
N GLN A 109 5.22 15.81 -10.74
CA GLN A 109 4.11 16.56 -11.35
C GLN A 109 3.15 17.17 -10.33
N ILE A 110 2.88 16.48 -9.22
CA ILE A 110 1.96 16.94 -8.17
C ILE A 110 2.62 17.98 -7.28
N THR A 111 3.86 17.74 -6.87
CA THR A 111 4.54 18.53 -5.82
C THR A 111 5.47 19.60 -6.36
N GLY A 112 5.95 19.43 -7.59
CA GLY A 112 7.05 20.22 -8.15
C GLY A 112 8.43 19.84 -7.61
N GLU A 113 8.52 18.80 -6.76
CA GLU A 113 9.76 18.31 -6.16
C GLU A 113 10.21 17.02 -6.85
N ASP A 114 11.47 16.95 -7.25
CA ASP A 114 12.07 15.72 -7.76
C ASP A 114 12.30 14.72 -6.63
N ILE A 115 11.89 13.47 -6.85
CA ILE A 115 12.20 12.35 -5.98
C ILE A 115 13.00 11.30 -6.76
N PRO A 116 14.23 10.96 -6.34
CA PRO A 116 15.01 9.93 -7.00
C PRO A 116 14.38 8.55 -6.80
N PHE A 117 14.65 7.63 -7.74
CA PHE A 117 14.20 6.26 -7.62
C PHE A 117 15.27 5.25 -8.01
N ALA A 118 15.13 4.04 -7.50
CA ALA A 118 15.97 2.89 -7.82
C ALA A 118 15.13 1.61 -7.89
N PHE A 119 15.69 0.60 -8.50
CA PHE A 119 15.14 -0.75 -8.55
C PHE A 119 16.27 -1.78 -8.63
N ASN A 120 15.99 -3.05 -8.29
CA ASN A 120 16.96 -4.12 -8.46
C ASN A 120 16.79 -4.86 -9.77
N ARG A 121 17.86 -5.51 -10.19
CA ARG A 121 17.86 -6.61 -11.16
C ARG A 121 17.84 -7.93 -10.40
N LYS A 122 17.18 -8.95 -10.94
CA LYS A 122 17.27 -10.31 -10.38
C LYS A 122 18.59 -11.00 -10.73
N GLU A 123 19.22 -10.58 -11.84
CA GLU A 123 20.50 -11.10 -12.29
C GLU A 123 21.57 -10.01 -12.16
N VAL A 124 22.69 -10.36 -11.52
CA VAL A 124 23.85 -9.47 -11.42
C VAL A 124 24.52 -9.40 -12.79
N LYS A 125 24.79 -8.20 -13.29
CA LYS A 125 25.60 -8.00 -14.50
C LYS A 125 27.06 -7.79 -14.13
N ASP A 126 27.95 -8.54 -14.78
CA ASP A 126 29.40 -8.44 -14.59
C ASP A 126 30.05 -7.31 -15.43
N HIS A 127 29.30 -6.67 -16.34
CA HIS A 127 29.79 -5.69 -17.29
C HIS A 127 28.92 -4.42 -17.34
N GLY A 128 29.56 -3.27 -17.58
CA GLY A 128 28.92 -1.95 -17.66
C GLY A 128 28.64 -1.34 -16.30
N GLU A 129 27.44 -0.80 -16.08
CA GLU A 129 26.98 -0.42 -14.74
C GLU A 129 26.75 -1.70 -13.92
N GLY A 130 27.82 -2.26 -13.35
CA GLY A 130 27.80 -3.49 -12.58
C GLY A 130 26.87 -3.41 -11.35
N GLY A 131 26.55 -4.58 -10.77
CA GLY A 131 25.75 -4.67 -9.54
C GLY A 131 24.28 -5.02 -9.79
N SER A 132 23.56 -5.14 -8.68
CA SER A 132 22.14 -5.54 -8.64
C SER A 132 21.17 -4.34 -8.62
N LEU A 133 21.66 -3.11 -8.40
CA LEU A 133 20.86 -1.90 -8.32
C LEU A 133 20.98 -1.04 -9.58
N VAL A 134 19.88 -0.39 -9.96
CA VAL A 134 19.78 0.54 -11.09
C VAL A 134 19.05 1.79 -10.60
N GLY A 135 19.45 2.97 -11.10
CA GLY A 135 18.88 4.25 -10.71
C GLY A 135 19.75 5.00 -9.72
N ALA A 136 19.15 5.79 -8.84
CA ALA A 136 19.89 6.57 -7.86
C ALA A 136 20.47 5.68 -6.75
N PRO A 137 21.63 6.04 -6.16
CA PRO A 137 22.16 5.34 -4.98
C PRO A 137 21.16 5.36 -3.83
N LEU A 138 20.94 4.18 -3.20
CA LEU A 138 20.07 4.10 -2.02
C LEU A 138 20.74 4.81 -0.84
N GLN A 139 20.08 5.83 -0.31
CA GLN A 139 20.51 6.59 0.86
C GLN A 139 19.32 7.20 1.59
N GLY A 140 19.48 7.49 2.89
CA GLY A 140 18.41 8.08 3.69
C GLY A 140 17.20 7.15 3.87
N LYS A 141 16.02 7.73 3.84
CA LYS A 141 14.72 7.05 4.03
C LYS A 141 14.20 6.54 2.69
N VAL A 142 14.03 5.23 2.58
CA VAL A 142 13.58 4.56 1.35
C VAL A 142 12.15 4.04 1.53
N VAL A 143 11.25 4.41 0.63
CA VAL A 143 9.91 3.80 0.55
C VAL A 143 9.89 2.77 -0.57
N ILE A 144 9.47 1.56 -0.23
CA ILE A 144 9.33 0.42 -1.15
C ILE A 144 7.97 0.49 -1.82
N LEU A 145 7.92 0.36 -3.15
CA LEU A 145 6.68 0.30 -3.93
C LEU A 145 6.48 -1.11 -4.51
N ASP A 146 5.38 -1.74 -4.14
CA ASP A 146 4.98 -3.05 -4.70
C ASP A 146 3.49 -3.03 -5.04
N ASP A 147 2.99 -4.07 -5.72
CA ASP A 147 1.56 -4.13 -6.10
C ASP A 147 0.67 -4.59 -4.95
N VAL A 148 0.95 -5.73 -4.36
CA VAL A 148 0.26 -6.34 -3.21
C VAL A 148 1.23 -7.15 -2.38
N ILE A 149 0.96 -7.28 -1.09
CA ILE A 149 1.73 -8.17 -0.22
C ILE A 149 0.93 -9.47 -0.03
N THR A 150 1.53 -10.60 -0.41
CA THR A 150 0.96 -11.95 -0.21
C THR A 150 1.66 -12.72 0.89
N ALA A 151 2.97 -12.96 0.75
CA ALA A 151 3.82 -13.63 1.75
C ALA A 151 4.94 -12.73 2.29
N GLY A 152 5.01 -11.48 1.85
CA GLY A 152 6.03 -10.53 2.28
C GLY A 152 7.47 -10.82 1.82
N THR A 153 7.70 -11.81 0.95
CA THR A 153 9.05 -12.19 0.50
C THR A 153 9.73 -11.04 -0.24
N SER A 154 9.04 -10.40 -1.18
CA SER A 154 9.57 -9.26 -1.94
C SER A 154 9.97 -8.10 -1.01
N VAL A 155 9.16 -7.84 0.03
CA VAL A 155 9.46 -6.80 1.02
C VAL A 155 10.70 -7.15 1.85
N ARG A 156 10.83 -8.41 2.31
CA ARG A 156 12.02 -8.85 3.07
C ARG A 156 13.30 -8.70 2.24
N GLU A 157 13.30 -9.17 1.00
CA GLU A 157 14.42 -9.00 0.07
C GLU A 157 14.76 -7.52 -0.14
N SER A 158 13.74 -6.67 -0.30
CA SER A 158 13.92 -5.23 -0.47
C SER A 158 14.54 -4.57 0.76
N VAL A 159 14.09 -4.93 1.96
CA VAL A 159 14.65 -4.42 3.22
C VAL A 159 16.12 -4.79 3.35
N ASP A 160 16.49 -6.02 3.00
CA ASP A 160 17.89 -6.47 3.05
C ASP A 160 18.75 -5.70 2.04
N ILE A 161 18.27 -5.49 0.82
CA ILE A 161 18.95 -4.70 -0.20
C ILE A 161 19.18 -3.25 0.28
N ILE A 162 18.14 -2.62 0.83
CA ILE A 162 18.19 -1.24 1.32
C ILE A 162 19.19 -1.11 2.49
N ARG A 163 19.12 -2.02 3.46
CA ARG A 163 20.02 -2.03 4.62
C ARG A 163 21.48 -2.30 4.23
N ASN A 164 21.70 -3.22 3.30
CA ASN A 164 23.05 -3.52 2.78
C ASN A 164 23.66 -2.33 2.02
N ALA A 165 22.83 -1.46 1.45
CA ALA A 165 23.29 -0.20 0.86
C ALA A 165 23.53 0.91 1.89
N GLY A 166 23.28 0.67 3.19
CA GLY A 166 23.43 1.65 4.27
C GLY A 166 22.27 2.63 4.41
N ALA A 167 21.13 2.36 3.70
CA ALA A 167 19.92 3.17 3.77
C ALA A 167 18.89 2.60 4.77
N THR A 168 17.85 3.37 5.06
CA THR A 168 16.82 3.03 6.04
C THR A 168 15.49 2.76 5.36
N PRO A 169 14.91 1.53 5.45
CA PRO A 169 13.54 1.29 4.99
C PRO A 169 12.57 2.12 5.85
N ALA A 170 11.75 2.96 5.21
CA ALA A 170 10.85 3.91 5.88
C ALA A 170 9.36 3.54 5.75
N GLY A 171 9.04 2.62 4.85
CA GLY A 171 7.68 2.14 4.64
C GLY A 171 7.54 1.35 3.35
N VAL A 172 6.37 0.72 3.20
CA VAL A 172 5.96 0.04 1.97
C VAL A 172 4.67 0.69 1.49
N LEU A 173 4.56 0.90 0.19
CA LEU A 173 3.36 1.42 -0.46
C LEU A 173 2.86 0.41 -1.49
N ILE A 174 1.60 0.01 -1.35
CA ILE A 174 0.94 -1.01 -2.19
C ILE A 174 -0.39 -0.50 -2.75
N ALA A 175 -0.91 -1.18 -3.77
CA ALA A 175 -2.20 -0.81 -4.35
C ALA A 175 -3.39 -1.22 -3.48
N LEU A 176 -3.39 -2.45 -2.98
CA LEU A 176 -4.52 -3.01 -2.23
C LEU A 176 -4.06 -3.79 -1.00
N ASP A 177 -4.59 -3.43 0.16
CA ASP A 177 -4.62 -4.29 1.34
C ASP A 177 -5.91 -5.10 1.35
N ARG A 178 -5.78 -6.41 1.18
CA ARG A 178 -6.91 -7.34 1.18
C ARG A 178 -7.48 -7.58 2.58
N GLN A 179 -6.78 -7.16 3.63
CA GLN A 179 -7.14 -7.35 5.03
C GLN A 179 -7.52 -8.81 5.36
N GLU A 180 -6.77 -9.76 4.79
CA GLU A 180 -7.00 -11.20 4.94
C GLU A 180 -6.00 -11.82 5.91
N LYS A 181 -6.47 -12.77 6.70
CA LYS A 181 -5.63 -13.63 7.54
C LYS A 181 -4.65 -14.43 6.67
N GLY A 182 -3.38 -14.40 7.03
CA GLY A 182 -2.34 -15.25 6.47
C GLY A 182 -2.45 -16.71 6.95
N GLN A 183 -1.32 -17.38 7.08
CA GLN A 183 -1.26 -18.73 7.64
C GLN A 183 -1.47 -18.74 9.16
N ASN A 184 -1.13 -17.61 9.80
CA ASN A 184 -1.38 -17.33 11.22
C ASN A 184 -2.61 -16.43 11.35
N ASN A 185 -2.91 -15.98 12.57
CA ASN A 185 -4.03 -15.04 12.80
C ASN A 185 -3.76 -13.62 12.28
N ASN A 186 -2.52 -13.30 11.93
CA ASN A 186 -2.10 -12.00 11.41
C ASN A 186 -2.19 -11.99 9.88
N SER A 187 -2.39 -10.80 9.29
CA SER A 187 -2.20 -10.62 7.85
C SER A 187 -0.72 -10.57 7.50
N ALA A 188 -0.40 -10.83 6.21
CA ALA A 188 0.97 -10.66 5.72
C ALA A 188 1.48 -9.21 5.89
N ILE A 189 0.58 -8.23 5.86
CA ILE A 189 0.91 -6.82 6.12
C ILE A 189 1.28 -6.62 7.59
N GLN A 190 0.48 -7.13 8.53
CA GLN A 190 0.80 -7.07 9.96
C GLN A 190 2.14 -7.73 10.27
N GLU A 191 2.41 -8.92 9.69
CA GLU A 191 3.70 -9.58 9.86
C GLU A 191 4.88 -8.71 9.37
N VAL A 192 4.74 -8.03 8.23
CA VAL A 192 5.76 -7.11 7.71
C VAL A 192 5.93 -5.89 8.62
N GLN A 193 4.83 -5.30 9.08
CA GLN A 193 4.86 -4.14 9.99
C GLN A 193 5.56 -4.49 11.31
N ASP A 194 5.20 -5.61 11.92
CA ASP A 194 5.77 -6.08 13.18
C ASP A 194 7.24 -6.46 13.03
N GLN A 195 7.59 -7.18 11.96
CA GLN A 195 8.95 -7.65 11.71
C GLN A 195 9.95 -6.51 11.48
N PHE A 196 9.53 -5.47 10.77
CA PHE A 196 10.44 -4.41 10.32
C PHE A 196 10.22 -3.08 11.03
N ASN A 197 9.19 -2.97 11.86
CA ASN A 197 8.77 -1.75 12.57
C ASN A 197 8.63 -0.55 11.59
N MET A 198 7.96 -0.79 10.46
CA MET A 198 7.71 0.22 9.44
C MET A 198 6.26 0.14 8.93
N PRO A 199 5.65 1.28 8.57
CA PRO A 199 4.29 1.30 8.07
C PRO A 199 4.16 0.65 6.69
N VAL A 200 3.02 -0.01 6.47
CA VAL A 200 2.55 -0.40 5.13
C VAL A 200 1.34 0.45 4.81
N ILE A 201 1.42 1.19 3.71
CA ILE A 201 0.37 2.05 3.19
C ILE A 201 -0.24 1.37 1.98
N ALA A 202 -1.57 1.35 1.90
CA ALA A 202 -2.29 0.91 0.71
C ALA A 202 -3.04 2.09 0.08
N ILE A 203 -3.15 2.13 -1.25
CA ILE A 203 -4.03 3.08 -1.93
C ILE A 203 -5.46 2.84 -1.44
N ILE A 204 -5.89 1.58 -1.45
CA ILE A 204 -7.19 1.14 -0.93
C ILE A 204 -7.07 -0.13 -0.09
N THR A 205 -8.07 -0.35 0.75
CA THR A 205 -8.25 -1.57 1.54
C THR A 205 -9.52 -2.31 1.14
N LEU A 206 -9.71 -3.55 1.59
CA LEU A 206 -10.98 -4.27 1.45
C LEU A 206 -12.14 -3.48 2.07
N ALA A 207 -11.92 -2.81 3.20
CA ALA A 207 -12.91 -1.95 3.83
C ALA A 207 -13.36 -0.82 2.88
N ASN A 208 -12.43 -0.17 2.15
CA ASN A 208 -12.78 0.86 1.17
C ASN A 208 -13.62 0.28 0.02
N ILE A 209 -13.34 -0.94 -0.44
CA ILE A 209 -14.17 -1.59 -1.47
C ILE A 209 -15.60 -1.83 -0.93
N ILE A 210 -15.75 -2.27 0.32
CA ILE A 210 -17.05 -2.47 0.97
C ILE A 210 -17.82 -1.14 1.09
N ASP A 211 -17.15 -0.07 1.50
CA ASP A 211 -17.76 1.26 1.60
C ASP A 211 -18.23 1.78 0.23
N TYR A 212 -17.40 1.59 -0.81
CA TYR A 212 -17.73 1.94 -2.19
C TYR A 212 -18.98 1.20 -2.67
N LEU A 213 -19.03 -0.13 -2.50
CA LEU A 213 -20.17 -0.96 -2.90
C LEU A 213 -21.42 -0.67 -2.07
N THR A 214 -21.28 -0.26 -0.82
CA THR A 214 -22.41 0.14 0.05
C THR A 214 -23.05 1.42 -0.47
N ALA A 215 -22.24 2.40 -0.91
CA ALA A 215 -22.74 3.63 -1.49
C ALA A 215 -23.42 3.42 -2.84
N ASP A 216 -22.97 2.43 -3.61
CA ASP A 216 -23.51 2.08 -4.94
C ASP A 216 -24.66 1.06 -4.89
N ALA A 217 -25.10 0.62 -3.71
CA ALA A 217 -26.14 -0.41 -3.49
C ALA A 217 -25.90 -1.69 -4.33
N SER A 218 -24.66 -2.11 -4.46
CA SER A 218 -24.23 -3.19 -5.34
C SER A 218 -24.67 -4.58 -4.84
N ASP A 219 -25.12 -5.43 -5.74
CA ASP A 219 -25.46 -6.84 -5.47
C ASP A 219 -24.24 -7.66 -4.97
N GLN A 220 -23.02 -7.21 -5.27
CA GLN A 220 -21.77 -7.85 -4.87
C GLN A 220 -21.42 -7.67 -3.40
N LEU A 221 -22.04 -6.70 -2.73
CA LEU A 221 -21.71 -6.30 -1.36
C LEU A 221 -21.83 -7.46 -0.36
N ASN A 222 -22.90 -8.27 -0.46
CA ASN A 222 -23.13 -9.37 0.47
C ASN A 222 -22.04 -10.44 0.36
N ALA A 223 -21.67 -10.84 -0.85
CA ALA A 223 -20.62 -11.83 -1.09
C ALA A 223 -19.27 -11.38 -0.51
N ILE A 224 -18.94 -10.08 -0.64
CA ILE A 224 -17.68 -9.53 -0.10
C ILE A 224 -17.72 -9.43 1.42
N LYS A 225 -18.83 -9.04 2.02
CA LYS A 225 -18.99 -9.04 3.49
C LYS A 225 -18.92 -10.44 4.08
N ASP A 226 -19.49 -11.43 3.40
CA ASP A 226 -19.41 -12.83 3.81
C ASP A 226 -17.98 -13.35 3.76
N TYR A 227 -17.24 -13.01 2.69
CA TYR A 227 -15.85 -13.33 2.55
C TYR A 227 -14.99 -12.67 3.64
N GLN A 228 -15.21 -11.39 3.92
CA GLN A 228 -14.54 -10.66 5.00
C GLN A 228 -14.79 -11.31 6.37
N ARG A 229 -16.02 -11.77 6.66
CA ARG A 229 -16.32 -12.46 7.92
C ARG A 229 -15.57 -13.77 8.08
N LEU A 230 -15.31 -14.49 6.99
CA LEU A 230 -14.62 -15.79 7.00
C LEU A 230 -13.09 -15.63 7.07
N TYR A 231 -12.55 -14.70 6.30
CA TYR A 231 -11.12 -14.62 6.05
C TYR A 231 -10.49 -13.28 6.48
N GLY A 232 -11.26 -12.31 6.89
CA GLY A 232 -10.79 -10.98 7.31
C GLY A 232 -10.12 -10.97 8.68
N ILE A 233 -9.31 -9.94 8.90
CA ILE A 233 -8.68 -9.57 10.18
C ILE A 233 -9.39 -8.37 10.80
#